data_0c23e906c189b006538fa80a1f415e15
#
_entry.id   0c23e906c189b006538fa80a1f415e15
#
_cell.length_a   1.000
_cell.length_b   1.000
_cell.length_c   1.000
_cell.angle_alpha   90.00
_cell.angle_beta   90.00
_cell.angle_gamma   90.00
#
_symmetry.space_group_name_H-M   'P 1'
#
loop_
_entity.id
_entity.type
_entity.pdbx_description
1 polymer ?
#
loop_
_entity_poly.entity_id
_entity_poly.type
_entity_poly.pdbx_seq_one_letter_code
_entity_poly.pdbx_strand_id
1 'polypeptide(L)'
;QLMTLKQAVWIIMGANIGTTVTGQLIALDIGAVAPLIAFAGVALILFVKQKKVQFAGGIIAGLGILFLGMEMMSAAMIPLRDSRHFVNLMTKFSNPFLGILAGAAFTAVIQSSSASVGILQALAVSGLIGLDSAVFVLFGQNIGTCITAVLASIGANRDAKRTTLIHLI
;
A
#
# COMPACT_ATOMS: atom_id res chain seq x y z
N GLN A 1 1.45 31.16 2.93
CA GLN A 1 1.27 29.92 3.67
C GLN A 1 -0.20 29.49 3.59
N LEU A 2 -0.48 28.30 3.08
CA LEU A 2 -1.85 27.77 2.95
C LEU A 2 -2.37 27.21 4.27
N MET A 3 -1.47 26.77 5.17
CA MET A 3 -1.83 26.22 6.48
C MET A 3 -0.69 26.38 7.49
N THR A 4 -1.04 26.32 8.78
CA THR A 4 -0.08 26.33 9.89
C THR A 4 0.51 24.94 10.11
N LEU A 5 1.67 24.85 10.77
CA LEU A 5 2.31 23.59 11.13
C LEU A 5 1.36 22.68 11.94
N LYS A 6 0.62 23.26 12.90
CA LYS A 6 -0.36 22.51 13.72
C LYS A 6 -1.46 21.87 12.86
N GLN A 7 -1.95 22.56 11.86
CA GLN A 7 -2.94 22.01 10.92
C GLN A 7 -2.35 20.89 10.06
N ALA A 8 -1.11 21.04 9.61
CA ALA A 8 -0.40 20.03 8.81
C ALA A 8 -0.23 18.71 9.60
N VAL A 9 0.06 18.78 10.91
CA VAL A 9 0.17 17.57 11.76
C VAL A 9 -1.09 16.73 11.74
N TRP A 10 -2.26 17.35 11.92
CA TRP A 10 -3.53 16.63 11.91
C TRP A 10 -3.83 15.97 10.56
N ILE A 11 -3.47 16.65 9.46
CA ILE A 11 -3.63 16.08 8.11
C ILE A 11 -2.71 14.87 7.92
N ILE A 12 -1.45 14.96 8.36
CA ILE A 12 -0.48 13.85 8.29
C ILE A 12 -0.99 12.64 9.08
N MET A 13 -1.44 12.86 10.32
CA MET A 13 -1.99 11.78 11.15
C MET A 13 -3.21 11.14 10.47
N GLY A 14 -4.11 11.95 9.92
CA GLY A 14 -5.26 11.45 9.18
C GLY A 14 -4.88 10.65 7.93
N ALA A 15 -3.86 11.09 7.19
CA ALA A 15 -3.35 10.38 6.02
C ALA A 15 -2.76 9.00 6.39
N ASN A 16 -1.98 8.94 7.47
CA ASN A 16 -1.40 7.69 7.96
C ASN A 16 -2.51 6.70 8.42
N ILE A 17 -3.51 7.19 9.15
CA ILE A 17 -4.68 6.38 9.51
C ILE A 17 -5.43 5.91 8.26
N GLY A 18 -5.65 6.79 7.28
CA GLY A 18 -6.33 6.43 6.03
C GLY A 18 -5.63 5.32 5.25
N THR A 19 -4.30 5.31 5.24
CA THR A 19 -3.51 4.25 4.61
C THR A 19 -3.76 2.87 5.26
N THR A 20 -3.96 2.82 6.58
CA THR A 20 -4.27 1.55 7.26
C THR A 20 -5.63 0.98 6.86
N VAL A 21 -6.62 1.84 6.60
CA VAL A 21 -7.94 1.41 6.08
C VAL A 21 -7.79 0.73 4.72
N THR A 22 -6.94 1.26 3.84
CA THR A 22 -6.64 0.62 2.55
C THR A 22 -6.04 -0.77 2.77
N GLY A 23 -5.07 -0.90 3.69
CA GLY A 23 -4.48 -2.19 4.05
C GLY A 23 -5.51 -3.20 4.57
N GLN A 24 -6.46 -2.76 5.38
CA GLN A 24 -7.55 -3.60 5.87
C GLN A 24 -8.50 -4.04 4.75
N LEU A 25 -8.83 -3.14 3.82
CA LEU A 25 -9.65 -3.49 2.65
C LEU A 25 -8.96 -4.54 1.77
N ILE A 26 -7.66 -4.37 1.54
CA ILE A 26 -6.85 -5.31 0.76
C ILE A 26 -6.74 -6.68 1.48
N ALA A 27 -6.78 -6.71 2.81
CA ALA A 27 -6.70 -7.95 3.59
C ALA A 27 -8.00 -8.80 3.55
N LEU A 28 -9.10 -8.27 3.01
CA LEU A 28 -10.33 -9.05 2.83
C LEU A 28 -10.11 -10.12 1.75
N ASP A 29 -10.31 -11.38 2.13
CA ASP A 29 -10.22 -12.51 1.20
C ASP A 29 -11.51 -12.63 0.39
N ILE A 30 -11.68 -11.73 -0.57
CA ILE A 30 -12.84 -11.70 -1.48
C ILE A 30 -12.46 -12.01 -2.93
N GLY A 31 -11.29 -12.62 -3.14
CA GLY A 31 -10.79 -12.98 -4.48
C GLY A 31 -11.81 -13.74 -5.32
N ALA A 32 -12.50 -14.73 -4.73
CA ALA A 32 -13.50 -15.53 -5.42
C ALA A 32 -14.70 -14.73 -5.97
N VAL A 33 -15.07 -13.62 -5.32
CA VAL A 33 -16.18 -12.75 -5.75
C VAL A 33 -15.70 -11.50 -6.48
N ALA A 34 -14.40 -11.27 -6.53
CA ALA A 34 -13.80 -10.09 -7.17
C ALA A 34 -14.21 -9.91 -8.65
N PRO A 35 -14.29 -10.97 -9.50
CA PRO A 35 -14.76 -10.84 -10.86
C PRO A 35 -16.21 -10.34 -10.96
N LEU A 36 -17.07 -10.81 -10.04
CA LEU A 36 -18.48 -10.38 -9.99
C LEU A 36 -18.61 -8.93 -9.57
N ILE A 37 -17.79 -8.50 -8.58
CA ILE A 37 -17.73 -7.11 -8.14
C ILE A 37 -17.26 -6.20 -9.27
N ALA A 38 -16.20 -6.58 -9.98
CA ALA A 38 -15.70 -5.83 -11.12
C ALA A 38 -16.76 -5.73 -12.23
N PHE A 39 -17.39 -6.84 -12.58
CA PHE A 39 -18.45 -6.88 -13.58
C PHE A 39 -19.64 -6.01 -13.21
N ALA A 40 -20.14 -6.11 -11.97
CA ALA A 40 -21.25 -5.30 -11.49
C ALA A 40 -20.92 -3.79 -11.57
N GLY A 41 -19.70 -3.40 -11.18
CA GLY A 41 -19.25 -2.01 -11.29
C GLY A 41 -19.22 -1.51 -12.73
N VAL A 42 -18.68 -2.30 -13.65
CA VAL A 42 -18.66 -1.99 -15.09
C VAL A 42 -20.08 -1.91 -15.66
N ALA A 43 -20.95 -2.84 -15.30
CA ALA A 43 -22.35 -2.81 -15.72
C ALA A 43 -23.07 -1.52 -15.28
N LEU A 44 -22.84 -1.07 -14.03
CA LEU A 44 -23.39 0.20 -13.56
C LEU A 44 -22.89 1.40 -14.37
N ILE A 45 -21.61 1.40 -14.77
CA ILE A 45 -21.02 2.47 -15.58
C ILE A 45 -21.67 2.50 -16.98
N LEU A 46 -21.84 1.33 -17.60
CA LEU A 46 -22.29 1.25 -18.99
C LEU A 46 -23.81 1.41 -19.16
N PHE A 47 -24.59 0.82 -18.26
CA PHE A 47 -26.04 0.73 -18.43
C PHE A 47 -26.82 1.80 -17.68
N VAL A 48 -26.25 2.44 -16.66
CA VAL A 48 -26.96 3.45 -15.88
C VAL A 48 -26.55 4.85 -16.31
N LYS A 49 -27.53 5.66 -16.73
CA LYS A 49 -27.30 7.05 -17.21
C LYS A 49 -27.05 8.07 -16.09
N GLN A 50 -27.38 7.73 -14.85
CA GLN A 50 -27.25 8.65 -13.72
C GLN A 50 -25.79 8.76 -13.27
N LYS A 51 -25.18 9.95 -13.38
CA LYS A 51 -23.77 10.19 -13.06
C LYS A 51 -23.33 9.72 -11.67
N LYS A 52 -24.18 9.91 -10.64
CA LYS A 52 -23.86 9.46 -9.27
C LYS A 52 -23.69 7.94 -9.20
N VAL A 53 -24.53 7.19 -9.93
CA VAL A 53 -24.45 5.73 -9.98
C VAL A 53 -23.24 5.28 -10.81
N GLN A 54 -22.89 6.00 -11.88
CA GLN A 54 -21.67 5.72 -12.64
C GLN A 54 -20.42 5.89 -11.79
N PHE A 55 -20.35 6.94 -10.95
CA PHE A 55 -19.22 7.12 -10.01
C PHE A 55 -19.14 5.99 -8.99
N ALA A 56 -20.29 5.59 -8.40
CA ALA A 56 -20.35 4.45 -7.50
C ALA A 56 -19.92 3.15 -8.23
N GLY A 57 -20.37 2.96 -9.47
CA GLY A 57 -19.94 1.87 -10.34
C GLY A 57 -18.42 1.86 -10.57
N GLY A 58 -17.82 3.04 -10.75
CA GLY A 58 -16.36 3.19 -10.90
C GLY A 58 -15.60 2.75 -9.65
N ILE A 59 -16.09 3.10 -8.46
CA ILE A 59 -15.51 2.66 -7.18
C ILE A 59 -15.61 1.14 -7.04
N ILE A 60 -16.79 0.57 -7.32
CA ILE A 60 -17.04 -0.88 -7.23
C ILE A 60 -16.17 -1.64 -8.24
N ALA A 61 -16.10 -1.17 -9.50
CA ALA A 61 -15.26 -1.77 -10.52
C ALA A 61 -13.77 -1.73 -10.14
N GLY A 62 -13.30 -0.56 -9.67
CA GLY A 62 -11.92 -0.38 -9.21
C GLY A 62 -11.56 -1.31 -8.05
N LEU A 63 -12.48 -1.48 -7.09
CA LEU A 63 -12.29 -2.42 -5.98
C LEU A 63 -12.20 -3.87 -6.47
N GLY A 64 -13.08 -4.29 -7.39
CA GLY A 64 -13.06 -5.61 -7.98
C GLY A 64 -11.76 -5.88 -8.75
N ILE A 65 -11.29 -4.91 -9.56
CA ILE A 65 -10.02 -5.01 -10.29
C ILE A 65 -8.83 -5.10 -9.34
N LEU A 66 -8.84 -4.33 -8.24
CA LEU A 66 -7.80 -4.38 -7.21
C LEU A 66 -7.67 -5.80 -6.64
N PHE A 67 -8.76 -6.42 -6.23
CA PHE A 67 -8.73 -7.78 -5.67
C PHE A 67 -8.33 -8.84 -6.70
N LEU A 68 -8.77 -8.71 -7.95
CA LEU A 68 -8.29 -9.56 -9.05
C LEU A 68 -6.78 -9.45 -9.24
N GLY A 69 -6.25 -8.24 -9.24
CA GLY A 69 -4.81 -8.00 -9.35
C GLY A 69 -4.03 -8.62 -8.18
N MET A 70 -4.57 -8.56 -6.96
CA MET A 70 -3.96 -9.20 -5.79
C MET A 70 -3.94 -10.72 -5.91
N GLU A 71 -5.04 -11.33 -6.34
CA GLU A 71 -5.09 -12.77 -6.56
C GLU A 71 -4.09 -13.22 -7.62
N MET A 72 -4.00 -12.47 -8.73
CA MET A 72 -3.00 -12.72 -9.77
C MET A 72 -1.56 -12.58 -9.24
N MET A 73 -1.28 -11.56 -8.42
CA MET A 73 0.03 -11.41 -7.77
C MET A 73 0.34 -12.59 -6.86
N SER A 74 -0.61 -12.97 -6.00
CA SER A 74 -0.43 -14.10 -5.08
C SER A 74 -0.17 -15.41 -5.84
N ALA A 75 -0.90 -15.67 -6.91
CA ALA A 75 -0.69 -16.83 -7.78
C ALA A 75 0.70 -16.80 -8.44
N ALA A 76 1.14 -15.64 -8.92
CA ALA A 76 2.47 -15.47 -9.52
C ALA A 76 3.63 -15.66 -8.53
N MET A 77 3.38 -15.50 -7.22
CA MET A 77 4.37 -15.72 -6.17
C MET A 77 4.54 -17.20 -5.76
N ILE A 78 3.56 -18.06 -6.08
CA ILE A 78 3.60 -19.49 -5.70
C ILE A 78 4.90 -20.19 -6.15
N PRO A 79 5.41 -20.02 -7.39
CA PRO A 79 6.64 -20.68 -7.82
C PRO A 79 7.88 -20.25 -7.03
N LEU A 80 7.84 -19.07 -6.39
CA LEU A 80 8.96 -18.55 -5.60
C LEU A 80 9.14 -19.29 -4.28
N ARG A 81 8.12 -20.01 -3.81
CA ARG A 81 8.18 -20.87 -2.60
C ARG A 81 9.26 -21.95 -2.70
N ASP A 82 9.48 -22.46 -3.92
CA ASP A 82 10.44 -23.54 -4.18
C ASP A 82 11.86 -23.00 -4.47
N SER A 83 11.99 -21.69 -4.62
CA SER A 83 13.28 -21.03 -4.86
C SER A 83 14.05 -20.84 -3.56
N ARG A 84 15.10 -21.65 -3.34
CA ARG A 84 15.99 -21.54 -2.17
C ARG A 84 16.59 -20.14 -2.01
N HIS A 85 16.95 -19.50 -3.12
CA HIS A 85 17.50 -18.14 -3.10
C HIS A 85 16.49 -17.13 -2.59
N PHE A 86 15.23 -17.25 -3.02
CA PHE A 86 14.17 -16.34 -2.61
C PHE A 86 13.79 -16.54 -1.13
N VAL A 87 13.64 -17.79 -0.70
CA VAL A 87 13.35 -18.15 0.70
C VAL A 87 14.47 -17.64 1.62
N ASN A 88 15.73 -17.84 1.25
CA ASN A 88 16.89 -17.33 2.00
C ASN A 88 16.92 -15.79 2.05
N LEU A 89 16.44 -15.11 1.01
CA LEU A 89 16.32 -13.66 1.02
C LEU A 89 15.21 -13.21 2.01
N MET A 90 14.07 -13.88 1.99
CA MET A 90 12.95 -13.56 2.90
C MET A 90 13.31 -13.82 4.37
N THR A 91 14.07 -14.87 4.68
CA THR A 91 14.52 -15.12 6.06
C THR A 91 15.46 -14.04 6.60
N LYS A 92 16.17 -13.31 5.74
CA LYS A 92 17.00 -12.16 6.16
C LYS A 92 16.14 -11.00 6.70
N PHE A 93 14.88 -10.90 6.28
CA PHE A 93 13.95 -9.87 6.75
C PHE A 93 13.42 -10.10 8.18
N SER A 94 13.74 -11.25 8.79
CA SER A 94 13.58 -11.47 10.24
C SER A 94 14.51 -10.56 11.07
N ASN A 95 15.60 -10.07 10.47
CA ASN A 95 16.40 -9.03 11.09
C ASN A 95 15.66 -7.68 10.96
N PRO A 96 15.33 -7.01 12.10
CA PRO A 96 14.55 -5.77 12.09
C PRO A 96 15.12 -4.69 11.17
N PHE A 97 16.43 -4.49 11.21
CA PHE A 97 17.10 -3.46 10.41
C PHE A 97 17.01 -3.74 8.91
N LEU A 98 17.23 -5.00 8.51
CA LEU A 98 17.15 -5.38 7.10
C LEU A 98 15.70 -5.34 6.59
N GLY A 99 14.74 -5.77 7.40
CA GLY A 99 13.32 -5.68 7.06
C GLY A 99 12.86 -4.25 6.86
N ILE A 100 13.19 -3.37 7.81
CA ILE A 100 12.84 -1.94 7.73
C ILE A 100 13.53 -1.29 6.51
N LEU A 101 14.82 -1.53 6.30
CA LEU A 101 15.56 -0.96 5.18
C LEU A 101 14.98 -1.43 3.83
N ALA A 102 14.67 -2.72 3.70
CA ALA A 102 14.08 -3.28 2.50
C ALA A 102 12.69 -2.68 2.21
N GLY A 103 11.83 -2.60 3.22
CA GLY A 103 10.50 -1.98 3.09
C GLY A 103 10.57 -0.50 2.72
N ALA A 104 11.49 0.24 3.36
CA ALA A 104 11.70 1.66 3.09
C ALA A 104 12.21 1.88 1.65
N ALA A 105 13.24 1.16 1.23
CA ALA A 105 13.80 1.27 -0.12
C ALA A 105 12.76 0.89 -1.18
N PHE A 106 12.04 -0.19 -0.97
CA PHE A 106 11.02 -0.68 -1.90
C PHE A 106 9.89 0.35 -2.09
N THR A 107 9.35 0.88 -1.00
CA THR A 107 8.27 1.89 -1.07
C THR A 107 8.77 3.21 -1.62
N ALA A 108 10.00 3.62 -1.29
CA ALA A 108 10.60 4.83 -1.84
C ALA A 108 10.76 4.78 -3.37
N VAL A 109 11.03 3.60 -3.93
CA VAL A 109 11.13 3.40 -5.39
C VAL A 109 9.74 3.38 -6.03
N ILE A 110 8.80 2.62 -5.47
CA ILE A 110 7.43 2.50 -6.02
C ILE A 110 6.63 3.79 -5.80
N GLN A 111 6.89 4.52 -4.72
CA GLN A 111 6.18 5.75 -4.31
C GLN A 111 4.67 5.53 -4.10
N SER A 112 4.27 4.29 -3.83
CA SER A 112 2.89 3.90 -3.52
C SER A 112 2.87 2.94 -2.35
N SER A 113 2.46 3.43 -1.19
CA SER A 113 2.33 2.61 0.02
C SER A 113 1.28 1.51 -0.13
N SER A 114 0.16 1.82 -0.78
CA SER A 114 -0.91 0.83 -1.02
C SER A 114 -0.43 -0.32 -1.89
N ALA A 115 0.31 -0.03 -2.98
CA ALA A 115 0.90 -1.06 -3.82
C ALA A 115 1.94 -1.89 -3.07
N SER A 116 2.81 -1.24 -2.27
CA SER A 116 3.81 -1.91 -1.44
C SER A 116 3.16 -2.85 -0.42
N VAL A 117 2.11 -2.39 0.28
CA VAL A 117 1.37 -3.20 1.24
C VAL A 117 0.68 -4.37 0.55
N GLY A 118 0.07 -4.14 -0.62
CA GLY A 118 -0.56 -5.21 -1.41
C GLY A 118 0.43 -6.32 -1.80
N ILE A 119 1.64 -5.95 -2.24
CA ILE A 119 2.69 -6.92 -2.55
C ILE A 119 3.13 -7.68 -1.30
N LEU A 120 3.32 -6.99 -0.16
CA LEU A 120 3.66 -7.65 1.10
C LEU A 120 2.58 -8.63 1.55
N GLN A 121 1.30 -8.26 1.40
CA GLN A 121 0.18 -9.14 1.69
C GLN A 121 0.14 -10.36 0.76
N ALA A 122 0.38 -10.18 -0.54
CA ALA A 122 0.48 -11.29 -1.49
C ALA A 122 1.60 -12.27 -1.11
N LEU A 123 2.75 -11.78 -0.66
CA LEU A 123 3.85 -12.60 -0.13
C LEU A 123 3.45 -13.33 1.16
N ALA A 124 2.71 -12.68 2.04
CA ALA A 124 2.23 -13.29 3.29
C ALA A 124 1.17 -14.36 3.02
N VAL A 125 0.18 -14.10 2.18
CA VAL A 125 -0.86 -15.06 1.77
C VAL A 125 -0.23 -16.25 1.06
N SER A 126 0.78 -16.03 0.23
CA SER A 126 1.54 -17.09 -0.41
C SER A 126 2.45 -17.86 0.57
N GLY A 127 2.51 -17.50 1.85
CA GLY A 127 3.36 -18.14 2.86
C GLY A 127 4.87 -17.98 2.64
N LEU A 128 5.27 -16.98 1.83
CA LEU A 128 6.68 -16.67 1.55
C LEU A 128 7.34 -15.80 2.62
N ILE A 129 6.56 -15.06 3.38
CA ILE A 129 7.01 -14.25 4.51
C ILE A 129 6.11 -14.49 5.72
N GLY A 130 6.69 -14.69 6.90
CA GLY A 130 5.96 -14.81 8.16
C GLY A 130 5.59 -13.43 8.72
N LEU A 131 4.65 -13.40 9.66
CA LEU A 131 4.16 -12.18 10.28
C LEU A 131 5.26 -11.38 10.97
N ASP A 132 6.15 -12.06 11.68
CA ASP A 132 7.31 -11.51 12.38
C ASP A 132 8.25 -10.73 11.45
N SER A 133 8.51 -11.25 10.26
CA SER A 133 9.31 -10.55 9.25
C SER A 133 8.51 -9.49 8.50
N ALA A 134 7.22 -9.75 8.21
CA ALA A 134 6.36 -8.82 7.51
C ALA A 134 6.15 -7.51 8.28
N VAL A 135 6.09 -7.56 9.62
CA VAL A 135 5.95 -6.36 10.48
C VAL A 135 7.13 -5.40 10.29
N PHE A 136 8.36 -5.90 10.21
CA PHE A 136 9.53 -5.04 10.00
C PHE A 136 9.54 -4.40 8.62
N VAL A 137 9.16 -5.16 7.59
CA VAL A 137 9.00 -4.64 6.23
C VAL A 137 7.91 -3.58 6.19
N LEU A 138 6.78 -3.79 6.88
CA LEU A 138 5.67 -2.82 6.96
C LEU A 138 6.11 -1.50 7.62
N PHE A 139 6.88 -1.56 8.71
CA PHE A 139 7.46 -0.34 9.31
C PHE A 139 8.35 0.40 8.31
N GLY A 140 9.17 -0.35 7.57
CA GLY A 140 9.98 0.23 6.50
C GLY A 140 9.13 0.89 5.42
N GLN A 141 8.05 0.26 4.99
CA GLN A 141 7.14 0.82 3.99
C GLN A 141 6.52 2.15 4.45
N ASN A 142 6.17 2.28 5.72
CA ASN A 142 5.69 3.55 6.29
C ASN A 142 6.76 4.64 6.21
N ILE A 143 8.00 4.33 6.55
CA ILE A 143 9.13 5.26 6.43
C ILE A 143 9.37 5.61 4.95
N GLY A 144 9.35 4.63 4.06
CA GLY A 144 9.53 4.82 2.62
C GLY A 144 8.48 5.74 1.98
N THR A 145 7.27 5.75 2.50
CA THR A 145 6.20 6.66 2.06
C THR A 145 6.58 8.13 2.24
N CYS A 146 7.39 8.45 3.24
CA CYS A 146 7.81 9.81 3.54
C CYS A 146 8.80 10.38 2.51
N ILE A 147 9.36 9.56 1.61
CA ILE A 147 10.36 10.01 0.63
C ILE A 147 9.82 11.14 -0.25
N THR A 148 8.55 11.11 -0.62
CA THR A 148 7.92 12.17 -1.42
C THR A 148 7.90 13.50 -0.68
N ALA A 149 7.61 13.49 0.61
CA ALA A 149 7.67 14.68 1.47
C ALA A 149 9.11 15.16 1.65
N VAL A 150 10.07 14.24 1.79
CA VAL A 150 11.50 14.56 1.87
C VAL A 150 11.96 15.25 0.60
N LEU A 151 11.66 14.70 -0.57
CA LEU A 151 12.00 15.29 -1.87
C LEU A 151 11.37 16.67 -2.05
N ALA A 152 10.09 16.82 -1.71
CA ALA A 152 9.38 18.10 -1.77
C ALA A 152 9.93 19.16 -0.80
N SER A 153 10.60 18.76 0.28
CA SER A 153 11.19 19.66 1.25
C SER A 153 12.58 20.20 0.86
N ILE A 154 13.18 19.62 -0.20
CA ILE A 154 14.48 20.09 -0.72
C ILE A 154 14.29 21.50 -1.30
N GLY A 155 15.04 22.46 -0.76
CA GLY A 155 14.91 23.86 -1.15
C GLY A 155 13.70 24.60 -0.56
N ALA A 156 12.81 23.93 0.17
CA ALA A 156 11.63 24.52 0.78
C ALA A 156 11.94 25.33 2.06
N ASN A 157 10.95 26.08 2.53
CA ASN A 157 11.04 26.90 3.75
C ASN A 157 11.11 26.05 5.03
N ARG A 158 11.39 26.70 6.18
CA ARG A 158 11.53 26.04 7.49
C ARG A 158 10.31 25.23 7.89
N ASP A 159 9.10 25.71 7.61
CA ASP A 159 7.87 25.05 8.02
C ASP A 159 7.61 23.78 7.21
N ALA A 160 7.94 23.79 5.91
CA ALA A 160 7.89 22.58 5.08
C ALA A 160 8.85 21.51 5.58
N LYS A 161 10.09 21.87 5.92
CA LYS A 161 11.08 20.94 6.50
C LYS A 161 10.63 20.35 7.83
N ARG A 162 10.02 21.18 8.71
CA ARG A 162 9.46 20.72 9.98
C ARG A 162 8.28 19.77 9.76
N THR A 163 7.40 20.06 8.79
CA THR A 163 6.29 19.20 8.41
C THR A 163 6.79 17.84 7.93
N THR A 164 7.83 17.82 7.09
CA THR A 164 8.47 16.58 6.62
C THR A 164 9.07 15.77 7.77
N LEU A 165 9.73 16.44 8.71
CA LEU A 165 10.30 15.76 9.88
C LEU A 165 9.21 15.12 10.77
N ILE A 166 8.08 15.80 10.93
CA ILE A 166 6.94 15.27 11.68
C ILE A 166 6.32 14.06 10.95
N HIS A 167 6.34 14.05 9.61
CA HIS A 167 5.85 12.91 8.83
C HIS A 167 6.77 11.68 8.95
N LEU A 168 8.06 11.90 9.19
CA LEU A 168 9.06 10.84 9.30
C LEU A 168 9.08 10.17 10.70
N ILE A 169 8.64 10.88 11.74
CA ILE A 169 8.57 10.42 13.12
C ILE A 169 7.23 9.75 13.43
#